data_7e4b5d44a962a3f0caf2e92aaab05634
#
_entry.id   7e4b5d44a962a3f0caf2e92aaab05634
#
_cell.length_a   1.000
_cell.length_b   1.000
_cell.length_c   1.000
_cell.angle_alpha   90.00
_cell.angle_beta   90.00
_cell.angle_gamma   90.00
#
_symmetry.space_group_name_H-M   'P 1'
#
loop_
_entity.id
_entity.type
_entity.pdbx_description
1 polymer ?
#
loop_
_entity_poly.entity_id
_entity_poly.type
_entity_poly.pdbx_seq_one_letter_code
_entity_poly.pdbx_strand_id
1 'polypeptide(L)'
;PRTLGPAEQPFISDTTIRRSMNRAVVVLVAVLLLPGCVTEDSAVDSSVSQSEDNELQGLNIVAQTLGRDVDVAPTYDLLGESGNNSTLILWAAAGCKGCHQWTQMIRDCVDNGTIPEDSNIVTVHRYPRFEMTTYVNNTYGNSSSDYYSPWPVLMPVDGATAWDATTGEQSEVPLAEAFNNPVTPTLQVLDPEGQLVWQSRTYYPDFSVVEEIVGVIA
;
A
#
# COMPACT_ATOMS: atom_id res chain seq x y z
N PRO A 1 41.99 49.38 1.83
CA PRO A 1 42.15 48.73 0.56
C PRO A 1 40.87 48.00 0.17
N ARG A 2 40.41 48.42 -0.97
CA ARG A 2 39.24 47.90 -1.69
C ARG A 2 39.66 46.64 -2.43
N THR A 3 38.79 45.64 -2.47
CA THR A 3 38.76 44.74 -3.63
C THR A 3 37.31 44.38 -3.96
N LEU A 4 37.07 44.64 -5.21
CA LEU A 4 35.83 44.50 -5.98
C LEU A 4 35.49 42.99 -6.19
N GLY A 5 34.18 42.70 -6.22
CA GLY A 5 33.64 41.42 -6.66
C GLY A 5 33.65 41.24 -8.18
N PRO A 6 33.35 40.08 -8.69
CA PRO A 6 32.89 39.92 -10.07
C PRO A 6 31.43 39.47 -10.14
N ALA A 7 30.67 40.28 -10.81
CA ALA A 7 29.87 40.14 -12.03
C ALA A 7 28.91 38.91 -12.09
N GLU A 8 27.65 39.27 -12.07
CA GLU A 8 26.50 38.51 -12.57
C GLU A 8 26.68 38.17 -14.04
N GLN A 9 26.28 36.93 -14.41
CA GLN A 9 25.91 36.62 -15.77
C GLN A 9 24.50 36.00 -15.79
N PRO A 10 23.62 36.51 -16.66
CA PRO A 10 22.28 35.94 -16.82
C PRO A 10 22.34 34.74 -17.76
N PHE A 11 21.78 33.63 -17.34
CA PHE A 11 21.55 32.50 -18.22
C PHE A 11 20.15 32.57 -18.83
N ILE A 12 20.20 32.67 -20.13
CA ILE A 12 19.10 32.84 -21.07
C ILE A 12 18.22 31.59 -21.08
N SER A 13 16.92 31.86 -20.99
CA SER A 13 15.84 30.94 -21.33
C SER A 13 15.96 30.45 -22.77
N ASP A 14 15.85 29.19 -23.00
CA ASP A 14 15.47 28.69 -24.31
C ASP A 14 14.20 27.86 -24.23
N THR A 15 13.27 28.37 -24.97
CA THR A 15 11.88 27.95 -25.12
C THR A 15 11.81 27.00 -26.32
N THR A 16 10.84 26.10 -26.25
CA THR A 16 10.15 25.49 -27.41
C THR A 16 10.75 24.18 -27.91
N ILE A 17 9.97 23.10 -27.93
CA ILE A 17 9.04 22.79 -29.04
C ILE A 17 8.07 21.66 -28.64
N ARG A 18 6.79 22.00 -28.64
CA ARG A 18 5.69 21.05 -28.78
C ARG A 18 5.79 20.30 -30.09
N ARG A 19 5.69 18.98 -30.06
CA ARG A 19 5.14 18.23 -31.21
C ARG A 19 4.11 17.21 -30.73
N SER A 20 2.88 17.66 -30.81
CA SER A 20 1.68 16.85 -30.95
C SER A 20 1.83 16.01 -32.22
N MET A 21 1.75 14.70 -32.10
CA MET A 21 1.47 13.81 -33.24
C MET A 21 0.27 12.92 -32.87
N ASN A 22 -0.91 13.44 -33.24
CA ASN A 22 -2.09 12.61 -33.43
C ASN A 22 -1.80 11.56 -34.50
N ARG A 23 -1.85 10.29 -34.13
CA ARG A 23 -2.01 9.18 -35.06
C ARG A 23 -3.39 8.59 -34.88
N ALA A 24 -4.29 9.03 -35.75
CA ALA A 24 -5.56 8.35 -35.99
C ALA A 24 -5.25 6.98 -36.62
N VAL A 25 -5.57 5.91 -35.92
CA VAL A 25 -5.58 4.56 -36.46
C VAL A 25 -6.99 4.29 -36.94
N VAL A 26 -7.16 4.29 -38.28
CA VAL A 26 -8.38 3.84 -38.94
C VAL A 26 -8.36 2.32 -38.98
N VAL A 27 -9.22 1.67 -38.20
CA VAL A 27 -9.44 0.23 -38.26
C VAL A 27 -10.54 -0.04 -39.27
N LEU A 28 -10.14 -0.62 -40.37
CA LEU A 28 -11.05 -1.07 -41.45
C LEU A 28 -11.60 -2.44 -41.06
N VAL A 29 -12.89 -2.50 -40.68
CA VAL A 29 -13.59 -3.75 -40.37
C VAL A 29 -14.12 -4.31 -41.69
N ALA A 30 -13.52 -5.38 -42.17
CA ALA A 30 -14.06 -6.17 -43.29
C ALA A 30 -15.06 -7.18 -42.74
N VAL A 31 -16.33 -6.95 -43.05
CA VAL A 31 -17.43 -7.89 -42.78
C VAL A 31 -17.45 -8.93 -43.89
N LEU A 32 -17.02 -10.15 -43.59
CA LEU A 32 -17.25 -11.31 -44.46
C LEU A 32 -18.57 -11.99 -44.06
N LEU A 33 -19.58 -11.79 -44.91
CA LEU A 33 -20.82 -12.54 -44.87
C LEU A 33 -20.59 -13.92 -45.50
N LEU A 34 -20.70 -14.98 -44.72
CA LEU A 34 -20.86 -16.34 -45.20
C LEU A 34 -22.24 -16.85 -44.81
N PRO A 35 -23.07 -17.31 -45.74
CA PRO A 35 -24.30 -18.00 -45.44
C PRO A 35 -24.06 -19.52 -45.38
N GLY A 36 -24.63 -20.18 -44.39
CA GLY A 36 -24.72 -21.60 -44.54
C GLY A 36 -24.87 -22.45 -43.28
N CYS A 37 -26.06 -23.04 -43.25
CA CYS A 37 -26.48 -24.24 -42.55
C CYS A 37 -26.98 -24.12 -41.13
N VAL A 38 -28.28 -24.09 -41.05
CA VAL A 38 -29.12 -24.51 -39.93
C VAL A 38 -28.99 -26.05 -39.79
N THR A 39 -28.58 -26.53 -38.64
CA THR A 39 -28.97 -27.86 -38.10
C THR A 39 -29.43 -27.64 -36.67
N GLU A 40 -30.71 -27.86 -36.45
CA GLU A 40 -31.29 -28.09 -35.13
C GLU A 40 -30.67 -29.39 -34.59
N ASP A 41 -30.16 -29.39 -33.39
CA ASP A 41 -30.66 -30.20 -32.29
C ASP A 41 -29.72 -30.14 -31.07
N SER A 42 -30.33 -30.31 -29.89
CA SER A 42 -29.74 -30.50 -28.59
C SER A 42 -29.36 -29.23 -27.79
N ALA A 43 -30.35 -28.81 -27.02
CA ALA A 43 -30.15 -28.00 -25.83
C ALA A 43 -29.22 -28.75 -24.87
N VAL A 44 -27.95 -28.44 -24.92
CA VAL A 44 -27.03 -28.62 -23.79
C VAL A 44 -27.06 -27.30 -23.04
N ASP A 45 -27.76 -27.32 -21.94
CA ASP A 45 -27.68 -26.31 -20.89
C ASP A 45 -26.25 -26.28 -20.37
N SER A 46 -25.39 -25.60 -21.11
CA SER A 46 -24.06 -25.20 -20.63
C SER A 46 -24.30 -23.95 -19.81
N SER A 47 -24.67 -24.14 -18.56
CA SER A 47 -24.41 -23.14 -17.55
C SER A 47 -22.88 -22.92 -17.53
N VAL A 48 -22.41 -22.04 -18.40
CA VAL A 48 -21.12 -21.42 -18.26
C VAL A 48 -21.20 -20.69 -16.92
N SER A 49 -20.69 -21.32 -15.87
CA SER A 49 -20.27 -20.61 -14.70
C SER A 49 -19.31 -19.54 -15.21
N GLN A 50 -19.80 -18.33 -15.37
CA GLN A 50 -18.95 -17.16 -15.36
C GLN A 50 -18.22 -17.25 -14.02
N SER A 51 -16.98 -17.67 -14.06
CA SER A 51 -16.05 -17.28 -13.02
C SER A 51 -16.06 -15.76 -13.11
N GLU A 52 -16.87 -15.12 -12.28
CA GLU A 52 -16.70 -13.71 -11.97
C GLU A 52 -15.25 -13.65 -11.52
N ASP A 53 -14.39 -13.04 -12.35
CA ASP A 53 -13.05 -12.68 -11.96
C ASP A 53 -13.24 -11.85 -10.70
N ASN A 54 -12.91 -12.42 -9.57
CA ASN A 54 -13.07 -11.85 -8.24
C ASN A 54 -11.93 -10.84 -8.04
N GLU A 55 -11.91 -9.83 -8.92
CA GLU A 55 -10.97 -8.72 -8.83
C GLU A 55 -11.35 -7.90 -7.61
N LEU A 56 -10.44 -7.80 -6.65
CA LEU A 56 -10.64 -6.99 -5.45
C LEU A 56 -10.89 -5.53 -5.85
N GLN A 57 -12.04 -5.01 -5.46
CA GLN A 57 -12.41 -3.61 -5.76
C GLN A 57 -11.82 -2.60 -4.77
N GLY A 58 -11.11 -3.09 -3.78
CA GLY A 58 -10.34 -2.34 -2.80
C GLY A 58 -9.70 -3.31 -1.81
N LEU A 59 -8.63 -2.89 -1.18
CA LEU A 59 -7.85 -3.72 -0.27
C LEU A 59 -8.20 -3.41 1.18
N ASN A 60 -8.38 -4.46 1.97
CA ASN A 60 -8.49 -4.32 3.41
C ASN A 60 -7.74 -5.47 4.12
N ILE A 61 -7.32 -5.22 5.34
CA ILE A 61 -6.67 -6.18 6.22
C ILE A 61 -7.50 -6.33 7.48
N VAL A 62 -7.98 -7.56 7.74
CA VAL A 62 -8.55 -7.92 9.02
C VAL A 62 -7.62 -8.96 9.66
N ALA A 63 -6.99 -8.60 10.77
CA ALA A 63 -5.99 -9.46 11.41
C ALA A 63 -6.01 -9.30 12.92
N GLN A 64 -5.45 -10.30 13.62
CA GLN A 64 -5.16 -10.16 15.04
C GLN A 64 -4.09 -9.10 15.26
N THR A 65 -4.07 -8.52 16.46
CA THR A 65 -3.05 -7.57 16.91
C THR A 65 -2.15 -8.22 17.96
N LEU A 66 -1.17 -7.47 18.47
CA LEU A 66 -0.38 -7.89 19.64
C LEU A 66 -1.19 -7.87 20.94
N GLY A 67 -2.40 -7.30 20.96
CA GLY A 67 -3.30 -7.23 22.11
C GLY A 67 -2.90 -6.20 23.17
N ARG A 68 -2.25 -5.11 22.77
CA ARG A 68 -1.89 -3.98 23.61
C ARG A 68 -3.04 -2.96 23.66
N ASP A 69 -3.05 -2.07 24.63
CA ASP A 69 -4.06 -1.01 24.73
C ASP A 69 -4.11 -0.12 23.47
N VAL A 70 -2.94 0.14 22.86
CA VAL A 70 -2.84 0.94 21.63
C VAL A 70 -3.35 0.21 20.38
N ASP A 71 -3.54 -1.11 20.45
CA ASP A 71 -4.05 -1.89 19.33
C ASP A 71 -5.57 -1.81 19.18
N VAL A 72 -6.25 -1.08 20.06
CA VAL A 72 -7.71 -0.82 20.11
C VAL A 72 -8.53 -2.10 20.39
N ALA A 73 -8.28 -3.18 19.65
CA ALA A 73 -8.99 -4.45 19.77
C ALA A 73 -8.08 -5.66 19.49
N PRO A 74 -8.43 -6.87 19.96
CA PRO A 74 -7.69 -8.10 19.63
C PRO A 74 -7.66 -8.43 18.13
N THR A 75 -8.69 -8.01 17.39
CA THR A 75 -8.78 -8.09 15.94
C THR A 75 -8.99 -6.67 15.41
N TYR A 76 -8.17 -6.29 14.44
CA TYR A 76 -8.17 -4.97 13.84
C TYR A 76 -8.65 -5.08 12.40
N ASP A 77 -9.66 -4.30 12.04
CA ASP A 77 -10.13 -4.08 10.67
C ASP A 77 -9.55 -2.75 10.19
N LEU A 78 -8.60 -2.81 9.26
CA LEU A 78 -7.81 -1.65 8.89
C LEU A 78 -8.67 -0.50 8.36
N LEU A 79 -9.61 -0.75 7.45
CA LEU A 79 -10.48 0.29 6.91
C LEU A 79 -11.62 0.66 7.87
N GLY A 80 -12.13 -0.32 8.62
CA GLY A 80 -13.16 -0.07 9.64
C GLY A 80 -12.67 0.89 10.72
N GLU A 81 -11.41 0.76 11.14
CA GLU A 81 -10.80 1.60 12.19
C GLU A 81 -10.22 2.91 11.62
N SER A 82 -9.86 2.96 10.33
CA SER A 82 -9.32 4.18 9.71
C SER A 82 -10.36 5.29 9.54
N GLY A 83 -11.64 4.95 9.59
CA GLY A 83 -12.72 5.89 9.28
C GLY A 83 -12.64 6.35 7.83
N ASN A 84 -12.64 7.66 7.60
CA ASN A 84 -12.56 8.25 6.26
C ASN A 84 -11.18 8.86 5.97
N ASN A 85 -10.12 8.28 6.54
CA ASN A 85 -8.74 8.78 6.38
C ASN A 85 -7.87 7.74 5.69
N SER A 86 -6.85 8.22 4.97
CA SER A 86 -5.80 7.34 4.42
C SER A 86 -5.01 6.65 5.53
N THR A 87 -4.50 5.46 5.26
CA THR A 87 -3.73 4.67 6.23
C THR A 87 -2.31 4.42 5.73
N LEU A 88 -1.31 4.81 6.53
CA LEU A 88 0.09 4.43 6.32
C LEU A 88 0.34 3.03 6.88
N ILE A 89 0.79 2.13 6.03
CA ILE A 89 1.15 0.76 6.37
C ILE A 89 2.67 0.60 6.33
N LEU A 90 3.28 0.15 7.43
CA LEU A 90 4.66 -0.32 7.46
C LEU A 90 4.68 -1.85 7.50
N TRP A 91 5.06 -2.50 6.40
CA TRP A 91 5.33 -3.93 6.37
C TRP A 91 6.68 -4.22 7.03
N ALA A 92 6.66 -4.94 8.13
CA ALA A 92 7.82 -5.12 8.97
C ALA A 92 8.07 -6.58 9.35
N ALA A 93 9.30 -6.85 9.77
CA ALA A 93 9.73 -8.06 10.43
C ALA A 93 10.55 -7.69 11.68
N ALA A 94 10.46 -8.50 12.73
CA ALA A 94 11.14 -8.21 14.00
C ALA A 94 12.67 -8.26 13.89
N GLY A 95 13.23 -9.03 12.95
CA GLY A 95 14.67 -9.09 12.67
C GLY A 95 15.16 -8.09 11.62
N CYS A 96 14.30 -7.23 11.10
CA CYS A 96 14.61 -6.33 9.99
C CYS A 96 15.18 -4.98 10.48
N LYS A 97 16.47 -4.75 10.29
CA LYS A 97 17.13 -3.49 10.71
C LYS A 97 16.53 -2.25 10.04
N GLY A 98 16.22 -2.30 8.75
CA GLY A 98 15.56 -1.18 8.07
C GLY A 98 14.18 -0.86 8.64
N CYS A 99 13.43 -1.90 9.03
CA CYS A 99 12.13 -1.74 9.67
C CYS A 99 12.24 -1.03 11.03
N HIS A 100 13.25 -1.38 11.84
CA HIS A 100 13.53 -0.73 13.11
C HIS A 100 13.77 0.77 12.94
N GLN A 101 14.59 1.12 11.95
CA GLN A 101 14.92 2.52 11.67
C GLN A 101 13.71 3.29 11.11
N TRP A 102 12.89 2.65 10.26
CA TRP A 102 11.64 3.25 9.79
C TRP A 102 10.65 3.49 10.92
N THR A 103 10.49 2.52 11.85
CA THR A 103 9.65 2.70 13.03
C THR A 103 10.09 3.90 13.87
N GLN A 104 11.41 4.06 14.10
CA GLN A 104 11.96 5.22 14.80
C GLN A 104 11.69 6.53 14.04
N MET A 105 11.99 6.58 12.72
CA MET A 105 11.79 7.77 11.90
C MET A 105 10.32 8.22 11.89
N ILE A 106 9.38 7.28 11.68
CA ILE A 106 7.95 7.60 11.66
C ILE A 106 7.52 8.15 13.03
N ARG A 107 7.94 7.50 14.13
CA ARG A 107 7.66 7.97 15.49
C ARG A 107 8.18 9.38 15.72
N ASP A 108 9.46 9.62 15.38
CA ASP A 108 10.07 10.95 15.53
C ASP A 108 9.34 12.02 14.70
N CYS A 109 8.83 11.64 13.51
CA CYS A 109 8.04 12.51 12.66
C CYS A 109 6.62 12.78 13.20
N VAL A 110 6.01 11.82 13.88
CA VAL A 110 4.74 12.04 14.61
C VAL A 110 5.00 12.92 15.84
N ASP A 111 6.02 12.61 16.64
CA ASP A 111 6.34 13.35 17.86
C ASP A 111 6.69 14.82 17.61
N ASN A 112 7.29 15.14 16.47
CA ASN A 112 7.63 16.51 16.07
C ASN A 112 6.57 17.21 15.20
N GLY A 113 5.46 16.51 14.89
CA GLY A 113 4.35 17.04 14.10
C GLY A 113 4.59 17.11 12.59
N THR A 114 5.64 16.48 12.05
CA THR A 114 5.85 16.33 10.61
C THR A 114 4.78 15.44 9.99
N ILE A 115 4.48 14.31 10.65
CA ILE A 115 3.30 13.49 10.39
C ILE A 115 2.24 13.91 11.41
N PRO A 116 1.02 14.26 11.00
CA PRO A 116 -0.06 14.62 11.93
C PRO A 116 -0.29 13.51 12.97
N GLU A 117 -0.53 13.90 14.24
CA GLU A 117 -0.72 12.95 15.35
C GLU A 117 -1.95 12.06 15.16
N ASP A 118 -2.95 12.55 14.43
CA ASP A 118 -4.19 11.84 14.11
C ASP A 118 -4.12 11.01 12.82
N SER A 119 -2.92 10.87 12.23
CA SER A 119 -2.72 10.01 11.06
C SER A 119 -2.93 8.54 11.42
N ASN A 120 -3.64 7.82 10.56
CA ASN A 120 -3.76 6.37 10.70
C ASN A 120 -2.45 5.70 10.27
N ILE A 121 -1.81 5.04 11.20
CA ILE A 121 -0.57 4.31 10.98
C ILE A 121 -0.73 2.90 11.53
N VAL A 122 -0.30 1.89 10.78
CA VAL A 122 -0.25 0.51 11.25
C VAL A 122 1.07 -0.15 10.85
N THR A 123 1.55 -1.05 11.68
CA THR A 123 2.61 -1.99 11.31
C THR A 123 1.99 -3.34 11.00
N VAL A 124 2.32 -3.95 9.85
CA VAL A 124 1.86 -5.30 9.49
C VAL A 124 3.04 -6.26 9.51
N HIS A 125 2.98 -7.27 10.36
CA HIS A 125 3.98 -8.31 10.43
C HIS A 125 3.96 -9.18 9.17
N ARG A 126 5.09 -9.23 8.44
CA ARG A 126 5.14 -9.83 7.09
C ARG A 126 5.42 -11.33 7.08
N TYR A 127 6.12 -11.86 8.08
CA TYR A 127 6.64 -13.22 8.05
C TYR A 127 6.22 -14.08 9.25
N PRO A 128 4.90 -14.32 9.47
CA PRO A 128 4.38 -15.02 10.63
C PRO A 128 4.92 -16.47 10.76
N ARG A 129 5.29 -17.09 9.64
CA ARG A 129 5.85 -18.44 9.60
C ARG A 129 7.27 -18.50 10.17
N PHE A 130 8.03 -17.42 10.11
CA PHE A 130 9.45 -17.38 10.43
C PHE A 130 9.77 -16.67 11.74
N GLU A 131 8.87 -15.87 12.27
CA GLU A 131 9.07 -15.10 13.49
C GLU A 131 7.97 -15.39 14.50
N MET A 132 8.37 -15.71 15.73
CA MET A 132 7.42 -15.95 16.82
C MET A 132 6.78 -14.63 17.28
N THR A 133 5.51 -14.67 17.66
CA THR A 133 4.77 -13.52 18.22
C THR A 133 5.51 -12.87 19.38
N THR A 134 6.16 -13.66 20.25
CA THR A 134 6.95 -13.12 21.39
C THR A 134 8.12 -12.27 20.92
N TYR A 135 8.76 -12.61 19.80
CA TYR A 135 9.85 -11.81 19.25
C TYR A 135 9.32 -10.49 18.67
N VAL A 136 8.23 -10.55 17.91
CA VAL A 136 7.56 -9.34 17.39
C VAL A 136 7.10 -8.43 18.54
N ASN A 137 6.51 -9.02 19.59
CA ASN A 137 6.07 -8.25 20.77
C ASN A 137 7.24 -7.61 21.52
N ASN A 138 8.36 -8.30 21.68
CA ASN A 138 9.55 -7.72 22.33
C ASN A 138 10.13 -6.56 21.51
N THR A 139 10.01 -6.61 20.17
CA THR A 139 10.56 -5.59 19.28
C THR A 139 9.62 -4.38 19.18
N TYR A 140 8.36 -4.60 18.78
CA TYR A 140 7.41 -3.53 18.45
C TYR A 140 6.35 -3.31 19.54
N GLY A 141 6.09 -4.31 20.38
CA GLY A 141 5.06 -4.26 21.40
C GLY A 141 5.49 -3.72 22.75
N ASN A 142 6.76 -3.90 23.12
CA ASN A 142 7.30 -3.51 24.41
C ASN A 142 7.66 -2.02 24.41
N SER A 143 6.99 -1.23 25.25
CA SER A 143 7.21 0.22 25.38
C SER A 143 8.65 0.60 25.82
N SER A 144 9.43 -0.36 26.35
CA SER A 144 10.84 -0.15 26.67
C SER A 144 11.77 -0.48 25.50
N SER A 145 11.26 -0.94 24.36
CA SER A 145 12.05 -1.17 23.16
C SER A 145 12.33 0.13 22.43
N ASP A 146 13.55 0.29 21.93
CA ASP A 146 13.91 1.40 21.04
C ASP A 146 13.05 1.42 19.77
N TYR A 147 12.47 0.26 19.41
CA TYR A 147 11.67 0.06 18.20
C TYR A 147 10.17 -0.07 18.49
N TYR A 148 9.74 0.34 19.67
CA TYR A 148 8.33 0.33 20.03
C TYR A 148 7.48 1.10 19.01
N SER A 149 6.38 0.47 18.58
CA SER A 149 5.36 1.09 17.70
C SER A 149 4.22 1.64 18.57
N PRO A 150 4.02 2.97 18.64
CA PRO A 150 2.92 3.56 19.41
C PRO A 150 1.57 3.51 18.68
N TRP A 151 1.49 2.79 17.57
CA TRP A 151 0.31 2.51 16.76
C TRP A 151 0.05 1.00 16.65
N PRO A 152 -1.11 0.55 16.13
CA PRO A 152 -1.45 -0.87 16.03
C PRO A 152 -0.42 -1.71 15.26
N VAL A 153 -0.16 -2.92 15.78
CA VAL A 153 0.68 -3.92 15.11
C VAL A 153 -0.19 -5.13 14.77
N LEU A 154 -0.46 -5.29 13.49
CA LEU A 154 -1.26 -6.37 12.93
C LEU A 154 -0.39 -7.61 12.72
N MET A 155 -0.96 -8.76 13.12
CA MET A 155 -0.32 -10.07 13.12
C MET A 155 -1.09 -11.04 12.21
N PRO A 156 -1.09 -10.86 10.89
CA PRO A 156 -1.73 -11.81 9.98
C PRO A 156 -1.18 -13.21 10.20
N VAL A 157 -2.04 -14.23 10.11
CA VAL A 157 -1.61 -15.62 10.17
C VAL A 157 -0.89 -16.04 8.87
N ASP A 158 -0.14 -17.13 8.92
CA ASP A 158 0.43 -17.71 7.71
C ASP A 158 -0.68 -18.13 6.75
N GLY A 159 -0.57 -17.74 5.48
CA GLY A 159 -1.61 -17.97 4.48
C GLY A 159 -2.83 -17.05 4.58
N ALA A 160 -2.76 -15.97 5.34
CA ALA A 160 -3.83 -14.96 5.37
C ALA A 160 -4.12 -14.42 3.95
N THR A 161 -5.40 -14.17 3.68
CA THR A 161 -5.88 -13.54 2.44
C THR A 161 -6.35 -12.12 2.69
N ALA A 162 -6.40 -11.32 1.63
CA ALA A 162 -6.93 -9.97 1.69
C ALA A 162 -8.46 -9.98 1.85
N TRP A 163 -8.99 -8.88 2.35
CA TRP A 163 -10.44 -8.62 2.37
C TRP A 163 -10.76 -7.60 1.29
N ASP A 164 -11.91 -7.76 0.65
CA ASP A 164 -12.42 -6.78 -0.30
C ASP A 164 -13.05 -5.62 0.47
N ALA A 165 -12.55 -4.41 0.21
CA ALA A 165 -13.01 -3.20 0.89
C ALA A 165 -14.47 -2.84 0.58
N THR A 166 -14.96 -3.20 -0.60
CA THR A 166 -16.30 -2.86 -1.07
C THR A 166 -17.35 -3.80 -0.52
N THR A 167 -17.07 -5.11 -0.55
CA THR A 167 -18.01 -6.13 -0.09
C THR A 167 -17.88 -6.41 1.41
N GLY A 168 -16.73 -6.12 2.02
CA GLY A 168 -16.40 -6.50 3.39
C GLY A 168 -16.20 -8.00 3.57
N GLU A 169 -15.98 -8.74 2.49
CA GLU A 169 -15.79 -10.19 2.52
C GLU A 169 -14.32 -10.57 2.37
N GLN A 170 -13.95 -11.70 2.95
CA GLN A 170 -12.61 -12.25 2.80
C GLN A 170 -12.48 -12.86 1.39
N SER A 171 -11.43 -12.46 0.67
CA SER A 171 -11.13 -12.95 -0.67
C SER A 171 -10.30 -14.25 -0.61
N GLU A 172 -10.09 -14.87 -1.78
CA GLU A 172 -9.15 -15.98 -1.94
C GLU A 172 -7.72 -15.50 -2.28
N VAL A 173 -7.54 -14.20 -2.53
CA VAL A 173 -6.25 -13.62 -2.92
C VAL A 173 -5.32 -13.57 -1.71
N PRO A 174 -4.11 -14.18 -1.77
CA PRO A 174 -3.15 -14.09 -0.69
C PRO A 174 -2.85 -12.65 -0.31
N LEU A 175 -2.85 -12.34 1.00
CA LEU A 175 -2.65 -10.99 1.50
C LEU A 175 -1.40 -10.30 0.91
N ALA A 176 -0.30 -11.02 0.84
CA ALA A 176 0.92 -10.48 0.26
C ALA A 176 0.80 -10.15 -1.23
N GLU A 177 0.10 -10.99 -1.99
CA GLU A 177 -0.12 -10.80 -3.42
C GLU A 177 -1.00 -9.58 -3.67
N ALA A 178 -2.11 -9.46 -2.95
CA ALA A 178 -3.01 -8.31 -3.00
C ALA A 178 -2.28 -6.97 -2.77
N PHE A 179 -1.30 -6.97 -1.87
CA PHE A 179 -0.47 -5.80 -1.54
C PHE A 179 0.84 -5.71 -2.33
N ASN A 180 0.89 -6.21 -3.57
CA ASN A 180 2.08 -6.15 -4.44
C ASN A 180 3.33 -6.85 -3.86
N ASN A 181 3.16 -7.94 -3.11
CA ASN A 181 4.23 -8.72 -2.50
C ASN A 181 5.25 -7.85 -1.76
N PRO A 182 4.85 -7.16 -0.68
CA PRO A 182 5.74 -6.30 0.07
C PRO A 182 6.89 -7.10 0.67
N VAL A 183 8.10 -6.59 0.49
CA VAL A 183 9.29 -7.00 1.24
C VAL A 183 9.39 -6.18 2.53
N THR A 184 10.39 -6.44 3.38
CA THR A 184 10.55 -5.65 4.62
C THR A 184 11.87 -4.86 4.60
N PRO A 185 11.80 -3.56 4.83
CA PRO A 185 10.59 -2.74 4.97
C PRO A 185 9.93 -2.43 3.61
N THR A 186 8.62 -2.29 3.59
CA THR A 186 7.85 -1.61 2.55
C THR A 186 6.88 -0.66 3.24
N LEU A 187 6.77 0.56 2.75
CA LEU A 187 5.76 1.52 3.16
C LEU A 187 4.71 1.62 2.06
N GLN A 188 3.44 1.65 2.46
CA GLN A 188 2.32 1.77 1.54
C GLN A 188 1.28 2.73 2.14
N VAL A 189 0.52 3.41 1.29
CA VAL A 189 -0.64 4.19 1.70
C VAL A 189 -1.86 3.66 0.99
N LEU A 190 -2.88 3.27 1.77
CA LEU A 190 -4.22 3.05 1.28
C LEU A 190 -5.05 4.31 1.47
N ASP A 191 -5.87 4.65 0.49
CA ASP A 191 -6.92 5.64 0.65
C ASP A 191 -8.13 5.05 1.42
N PRO A 192 -9.14 5.88 1.76
CA PRO A 192 -10.33 5.41 2.48
C PRO A 192 -11.14 4.34 1.74
N GLU A 193 -11.03 4.28 0.42
CA GLU A 193 -11.68 3.29 -0.45
C GLU A 193 -10.88 1.98 -0.57
N GLY A 194 -9.71 1.89 0.09
CA GLY A 194 -8.84 0.72 0.05
C GLY A 194 -7.99 0.63 -1.21
N GLN A 195 -7.80 1.74 -1.94
CA GLN A 195 -6.89 1.76 -3.08
C GLN A 195 -5.46 1.98 -2.63
N LEU A 196 -4.53 1.22 -3.18
CA LEU A 196 -3.10 1.43 -2.95
C LEU A 196 -2.61 2.63 -3.77
N VAL A 197 -2.56 3.80 -3.14
CA VAL A 197 -2.27 5.08 -3.82
C VAL A 197 -0.79 5.45 -3.82
N TRP A 198 0.01 4.85 -2.95
CA TRP A 198 1.44 5.12 -2.87
C TRP A 198 2.21 3.94 -2.28
N GLN A 199 3.48 3.75 -2.69
CA GLN A 199 4.38 2.73 -2.17
C GLN A 199 5.85 3.15 -2.26
N SER A 200 6.63 2.81 -1.21
CA SER A 200 8.09 2.84 -1.22
C SER A 200 8.69 1.55 -0.65
N ARG A 201 9.80 1.10 -1.24
CA ARG A 201 10.60 -0.05 -0.78
C ARG A 201 12.01 0.39 -0.35
N THR A 202 12.15 1.65 0.02
CA THR A 202 13.41 2.23 0.49
C THR A 202 13.82 1.57 1.80
N TYR A 203 14.97 0.87 1.81
CA TYR A 203 15.37 0.05 2.96
C TYR A 203 15.75 0.90 4.18
N TYR A 204 16.57 1.93 3.99
CA TYR A 204 16.92 2.84 5.05
C TYR A 204 16.04 4.09 5.01
N PRO A 205 15.65 4.64 6.18
CA PRO A 205 14.85 5.86 6.21
C PRO A 205 15.48 7.00 5.43
N ASP A 206 14.62 7.69 4.69
CA ASP A 206 14.94 8.90 3.96
C ASP A 206 13.82 9.92 4.21
N PHE A 207 14.17 11.12 4.61
CA PHE A 207 13.19 12.15 4.94
C PHE A 207 12.35 12.58 3.72
N SER A 208 12.92 12.51 2.51
CA SER A 208 12.16 12.77 1.29
C SER A 208 10.98 11.80 1.10
N VAL A 209 11.12 10.55 1.52
CA VAL A 209 10.04 9.57 1.52
C VAL A 209 8.95 9.94 2.53
N VAL A 210 9.33 10.51 3.69
CA VAL A 210 8.35 11.02 4.67
C VAL A 210 7.58 12.20 4.10
N GLU A 211 8.23 13.12 3.38
CA GLU A 211 7.56 14.23 2.71
C GLU A 211 6.55 13.76 1.67
N GLU A 212 6.89 12.71 0.89
CA GLU A 212 5.95 12.08 -0.03
C GLU A 212 4.74 11.48 0.71
N ILE A 213 4.97 10.73 1.81
CA ILE A 213 3.90 10.15 2.63
C ILE A 213 2.95 11.24 3.11
N VAL A 214 3.47 12.31 3.70
CA VAL A 214 2.67 13.44 4.21
C VAL A 214 1.83 14.05 3.09
N GLY A 215 2.39 14.18 1.89
CA GLY A 215 1.65 14.69 0.73
C GLY A 215 0.50 13.79 0.24
N VAL A 216 0.48 12.52 0.66
CA VAL A 216 -0.56 11.55 0.24
C VAL A 216 -1.61 11.31 1.33
N ILE A 217 -1.23 11.40 2.62
CA ILE A 217 -2.15 11.16 3.75
C ILE A 217 -2.87 12.43 4.24
N ALA A 218 -2.46 13.62 3.74
CA ALA A 218 -2.99 14.92 4.15
C ALA A 218 -4.42 15.21 3.64
#